data_2a0844187a17b760c4e0175f2e7447f1
#
_entry.id   2a0844187a17b760c4e0175f2e7447f1
#
_cell.length_a   1.000
_cell.length_b   1.000
_cell.length_c   1.000
_cell.angle_alpha   90.00
_cell.angle_beta   90.00
_cell.angle_gamma   90.00
#
_symmetry.space_group_name_H-M   'P 1'
#
loop_
_entity.id
_entity.type
_entity.pdbx_description
1 polymer ?
#
loop_
_entity_poly.entity_id
_entity_poly.type
_entity_poly.pdbx_seq_one_letter_code
_entity_poly.pdbx_strand_id
1 'polypeptide(L)'
;MARTHFSCGIALCMALLWPCVVAAGDVFTGYQIDNHGQYYTYLGVRTPITSGESNLQPFIQVMGAGLGYTFKDNGANREAEVQFATPSLGLKYIQGPWNFIGFAGPQFRWKQQDRPTGGRTNESDVGVYLQGEAFYWHEQGTFHAIASYTDLDSFVWSRLRATRLVHKSEEGCCSTYLGWDLAGMGNNQFYAVQTGPLVQVPVDRFYLTLKGGYQYTQIFHNGAYGGVELYFPF
;
A
#
# COMPACT_ATOMS: atom_id res chain seq x y z
N MET A 1 27.23 -5.62 -9.89
CA MET A 1 26.67 -6.78 -10.63
C MET A 1 25.87 -7.63 -9.67
N ALA A 2 24.65 -7.99 -10.01
CA ALA A 2 23.61 -8.82 -9.39
C ALA A 2 22.37 -8.03 -8.95
N ARG A 3 21.53 -7.65 -9.92
CA ARG A 3 20.16 -7.11 -9.69
C ARG A 3 19.06 -8.00 -10.30
N THR A 4 19.26 -9.32 -10.43
CA THR A 4 18.35 -10.17 -11.21
C THR A 4 17.49 -11.17 -10.44
N HIS A 5 17.45 -11.15 -9.10
CA HIS A 5 16.65 -12.14 -8.35
C HIS A 5 15.27 -11.67 -7.88
N PHE A 6 14.93 -10.40 -8.09
CA PHE A 6 13.67 -9.82 -7.59
C PHE A 6 12.42 -10.19 -8.42
N SER A 7 12.59 -10.53 -9.69
CA SER A 7 11.46 -10.72 -10.62
C SER A 7 10.76 -12.08 -10.50
N CYS A 8 11.39 -13.09 -9.91
CA CYS A 8 10.86 -14.46 -9.92
C CYS A 8 9.83 -14.73 -8.81
N GLY A 9 9.97 -14.07 -7.64
CA GLY A 9 9.07 -14.30 -6.49
C GLY A 9 7.67 -13.72 -6.70
N ILE A 10 7.57 -12.54 -7.29
CA ILE A 10 6.27 -11.86 -7.53
C ILE A 10 5.49 -12.58 -8.64
N ALA A 11 6.16 -13.06 -9.68
CA ALA A 11 5.52 -13.81 -10.77
C ALA A 11 4.97 -15.16 -10.30
N LEU A 12 5.63 -15.85 -9.38
CA LEU A 12 5.16 -17.12 -8.82
C LEU A 12 3.94 -16.94 -7.91
N CYS A 13 3.88 -15.86 -7.12
CA CYS A 13 2.70 -15.51 -6.32
C CYS A 13 1.49 -15.19 -7.20
N MET A 14 1.68 -14.50 -8.33
CA MET A 14 0.58 -14.21 -9.27
C MET A 14 0.01 -15.47 -9.93
N ALA A 15 0.84 -16.45 -10.24
CA ALA A 15 0.40 -17.70 -10.86
C ALA A 15 -0.39 -18.61 -9.89
N LEU A 16 -0.14 -18.55 -8.59
CA LEU A 16 -0.85 -19.33 -7.57
C LEU A 16 -2.20 -18.71 -7.17
N LEU A 17 -2.40 -17.42 -7.42
CA LEU A 17 -3.66 -16.72 -7.09
C LEU A 17 -4.71 -16.80 -8.20
N TRP A 18 -4.33 -17.21 -9.42
CA TRP A 18 -5.22 -17.25 -10.58
C TRP A 18 -6.48 -18.13 -10.45
N PRO A 19 -6.49 -19.31 -9.78
CA PRO A 19 -7.71 -20.11 -9.64
C PRO A 19 -8.66 -19.67 -8.52
N CYS A 20 -8.28 -18.76 -7.62
CA CYS A 20 -9.13 -18.30 -6.51
C CYS A 20 -10.02 -17.09 -6.84
N VAL A 21 -9.94 -16.55 -8.06
CA VAL A 21 -10.53 -15.27 -8.49
C VAL A 21 -11.96 -15.42 -9.03
N VAL A 22 -12.76 -16.37 -8.55
CA VAL A 22 -14.15 -16.58 -9.02
C VAL A 22 -15.21 -15.92 -8.10
N ALA A 23 -14.81 -15.33 -6.98
CA ALA A 23 -15.71 -14.59 -6.08
C ALA A 23 -15.44 -13.08 -6.22
N ALA A 24 -16.49 -12.28 -6.20
CA ALA A 24 -16.37 -10.81 -6.16
C ALA A 24 -15.32 -10.35 -5.14
N GLY A 25 -14.39 -9.50 -5.56
CA GLY A 25 -13.28 -9.10 -4.70
C GLY A 25 -12.49 -7.93 -5.28
N ASP A 26 -11.33 -7.67 -4.70
CA ASP A 26 -10.46 -6.57 -5.09
C ASP A 26 -9.02 -7.05 -5.27
N VAL A 27 -8.36 -6.64 -6.35
CA VAL A 27 -6.90 -6.67 -6.49
C VAL A 27 -6.37 -5.25 -6.44
N PHE A 28 -5.36 -5.02 -5.66
CA PHE A 28 -4.72 -3.71 -5.55
C PHE A 28 -3.20 -3.84 -5.54
N THR A 29 -2.55 -2.94 -6.24
CA THR A 29 -1.10 -2.90 -6.31
C THR A 29 -0.60 -1.47 -6.44
N GLY A 30 0.63 -1.24 -6.05
CA GLY A 30 1.25 0.06 -6.18
C GLY A 30 2.77 0.00 -6.09
N TYR A 31 3.38 1.01 -6.69
CA TYR A 31 4.79 1.28 -6.62
C TYR A 31 5.02 2.77 -6.39
N GLN A 32 5.93 3.09 -5.50
CA GLN A 32 6.34 4.45 -5.19
C GLN A 32 7.86 4.50 -5.02
N ILE A 33 8.46 5.57 -5.48
CA ILE A 33 9.89 5.83 -5.34
C ILE A 33 10.12 7.31 -5.02
N ASP A 34 11.16 7.60 -4.26
CA ASP A 34 11.62 8.97 -4.03
C ASP A 34 12.93 9.28 -4.76
N ASN A 35 13.34 10.55 -4.74
CA ASN A 35 14.56 11.02 -5.38
C ASN A 35 15.86 10.57 -4.67
N HIS A 36 15.76 9.89 -3.54
CA HIS A 36 16.87 9.28 -2.80
C HIS A 36 16.99 7.76 -3.05
N GLY A 37 16.10 7.21 -3.93
CA GLY A 37 16.07 5.79 -4.27
C GLY A 37 15.36 4.91 -3.25
N GLN A 38 14.68 5.49 -2.26
CA GLN A 38 13.80 4.73 -1.37
C GLN A 38 12.53 4.36 -2.14
N TYR A 39 12.09 3.13 -1.98
CA TYR A 39 10.90 2.66 -2.70
C TYR A 39 9.98 1.85 -1.79
N TYR A 40 8.71 1.83 -2.16
CA TYR A 40 7.68 0.98 -1.60
C TYR A 40 6.86 0.35 -2.71
N THR A 41 6.64 -0.94 -2.64
CA THR A 41 5.77 -1.67 -3.56
C THR A 41 4.86 -2.61 -2.79
N TYR A 42 3.66 -2.83 -3.29
CA TYR A 42 2.72 -3.79 -2.70
C TYR A 42 1.83 -4.42 -3.77
N LEU A 43 1.35 -5.60 -3.46
CA LEU A 43 0.30 -6.32 -4.17
C LEU A 43 -0.59 -7.00 -3.16
N GLY A 44 -1.90 -6.82 -3.29
CA GLY A 44 -2.87 -7.45 -2.42
C GLY A 44 -4.10 -7.94 -3.17
N VAL A 45 -4.72 -8.95 -2.60
CA VAL A 45 -6.01 -9.50 -3.02
C VAL A 45 -6.91 -9.55 -1.80
N ARG A 46 -8.13 -9.07 -1.95
CA ARG A 46 -9.19 -9.13 -0.94
C ARG A 46 -10.39 -9.83 -1.55
N THR A 47 -10.93 -10.83 -0.87
CA THR A 47 -12.12 -11.55 -1.32
C THR A 47 -13.11 -11.75 -0.17
N PRO A 48 -14.42 -11.48 -0.37
CA PRO A 48 -15.42 -11.77 0.64
C PRO A 48 -15.52 -13.27 0.90
N ILE A 49 -15.81 -13.65 2.14
CA ILE A 49 -16.01 -15.06 2.55
C ILE A 49 -17.45 -15.49 2.25
N THR A 50 -18.40 -14.54 2.28
CA THR A 50 -19.81 -14.79 2.09
C THR A 50 -20.35 -14.07 0.86
N SER A 51 -21.17 -14.74 0.08
CA SER A 51 -21.94 -14.13 -1.00
C SER A 51 -23.29 -13.70 -0.43
N GLY A 52 -23.51 -12.40 -0.25
CA GLY A 52 -24.80 -11.87 0.25
C GLY A 52 -24.81 -10.35 0.32
N GLU A 53 -26.00 -9.77 0.30
CA GLU A 53 -26.24 -8.32 0.38
C GLU A 53 -26.17 -7.77 1.81
N SER A 54 -25.45 -8.43 2.71
CA SER A 54 -25.30 -7.96 4.08
C SER A 54 -24.43 -6.70 4.13
N ASN A 55 -24.85 -5.72 4.93
CA ASN A 55 -24.05 -4.54 5.23
C ASN A 55 -22.73 -4.88 5.94
N LEU A 56 -22.64 -6.06 6.57
CA LEU A 56 -21.44 -6.57 7.22
C LEU A 56 -20.92 -7.77 6.44
N GLN A 57 -19.74 -7.62 5.85
CA GLN A 57 -19.13 -8.59 4.95
C GLN A 57 -17.78 -9.04 5.50
N PRO A 58 -17.65 -10.27 5.99
CA PRO A 58 -16.35 -10.84 6.33
C PRO A 58 -15.54 -11.12 5.06
N PHE A 59 -14.24 -10.90 5.14
CA PHE A 59 -13.32 -11.13 4.00
C PHE A 59 -11.99 -11.70 4.44
N ILE A 60 -11.30 -12.30 3.48
CA ILE A 60 -9.89 -12.67 3.58
C ILE A 60 -9.09 -11.70 2.71
N GLN A 61 -7.91 -11.29 3.20
CA GLN A 61 -6.94 -10.53 2.43
C GLN A 61 -5.58 -11.18 2.53
N VAL A 62 -4.85 -11.20 1.42
CA VAL A 62 -3.42 -11.51 1.40
C VAL A 62 -2.70 -10.34 0.74
N MET A 63 -1.70 -9.81 1.40
CA MET A 63 -0.87 -8.71 0.88
C MET A 63 0.59 -9.09 0.96
N GLY A 64 1.32 -8.88 -0.15
CA GLY A 64 2.78 -8.83 -0.19
C GLY A 64 3.25 -7.40 -0.35
N ALA A 65 4.33 -7.01 0.31
CA ALA A 65 4.93 -5.70 0.14
C ALA A 65 6.46 -5.76 0.18
N GLY A 66 7.10 -4.78 -0.46
CA GLY A 66 8.55 -4.59 -0.46
C GLY A 66 8.89 -3.13 -0.17
N LEU A 67 9.89 -2.91 0.64
CA LEU A 67 10.36 -1.60 1.05
C LEU A 67 11.88 -1.56 0.98
N GLY A 68 12.44 -0.59 0.25
CA GLY A 68 13.86 -0.27 0.27
C GLY A 68 14.08 1.11 0.85
N TYR A 69 14.94 1.24 1.85
CA TYR A 69 15.21 2.51 2.50
C TYR A 69 16.63 2.61 3.02
N THR A 70 17.08 3.85 3.18
CA THR A 70 18.34 4.18 3.83
C THR A 70 18.07 4.66 5.25
N PHE A 71 18.87 4.21 6.21
CA PHE A 71 18.83 4.64 7.59
C PHE A 71 20.22 5.05 8.07
N LYS A 72 20.30 5.81 9.17
CA LYS A 72 21.57 6.16 9.80
C LYS A 72 21.89 5.19 10.95
N ASP A 73 23.09 4.62 10.89
CA ASP A 73 23.64 3.82 11.98
C ASP A 73 25.03 4.36 12.32
N ASN A 74 25.21 4.86 13.56
CA ASN A 74 26.45 5.46 14.04
C ASN A 74 27.01 6.56 13.09
N GLY A 75 26.12 7.36 12.48
CA GLY A 75 26.48 8.44 11.57
C GLY A 75 26.75 8.02 10.11
N ALA A 76 26.80 6.73 9.81
CA ALA A 76 26.92 6.19 8.46
C ALA A 76 25.55 5.90 7.85
N ASN A 77 25.38 6.18 6.55
CA ASN A 77 24.20 5.75 5.80
C ASN A 77 24.29 4.26 5.47
N ARG A 78 23.22 3.53 5.73
CA ARG A 78 23.08 2.11 5.46
C ARG A 78 21.80 1.82 4.72
N GLU A 79 21.82 0.80 3.89
CA GLU A 79 20.65 0.36 3.14
C GLU A 79 19.99 -0.83 3.83
N ALA A 80 18.67 -0.84 3.79
CA ALA A 80 17.84 -1.98 4.18
C ALA A 80 16.80 -2.27 3.10
N GLU A 81 16.58 -3.55 2.86
CA GLU A 81 15.50 -4.07 2.05
C GLU A 81 14.62 -4.97 2.91
N VAL A 82 13.32 -4.72 2.89
CA VAL A 82 12.36 -5.45 3.71
C VAL A 82 11.24 -5.98 2.81
N GLN A 83 10.87 -7.23 3.00
CA GLN A 83 9.74 -7.85 2.35
C GLN A 83 8.74 -8.29 3.41
N PHE A 84 7.45 -8.20 3.09
CA PHE A 84 6.35 -8.59 3.96
C PHE A 84 5.39 -9.52 3.24
N ALA A 85 4.80 -10.45 4.00
CA ALA A 85 3.61 -11.18 3.62
C ALA A 85 2.61 -11.12 4.78
N THR A 86 1.39 -10.68 4.48
CA THR A 86 0.37 -10.40 5.50
C THR A 86 -0.96 -11.04 5.11
N PRO A 87 -1.19 -12.32 5.43
CA PRO A 87 -2.54 -12.90 5.39
C PRO A 87 -3.37 -12.31 6.52
N SER A 88 -4.62 -11.95 6.26
CA SER A 88 -5.48 -11.26 7.21
C SER A 88 -6.93 -11.68 7.07
N LEU A 89 -7.67 -11.59 8.18
CA LEU A 89 -9.12 -11.70 8.23
C LEU A 89 -9.68 -10.33 8.60
N GLY A 90 -10.81 -9.98 8.02
CA GLY A 90 -11.40 -8.68 8.25
C GLY A 90 -12.91 -8.64 8.06
N LEU A 91 -13.43 -7.47 8.40
CA LEU A 91 -14.83 -7.11 8.27
C LEU A 91 -14.95 -5.79 7.49
N LYS A 92 -15.84 -5.75 6.53
CA LYS A 92 -16.27 -4.56 5.82
C LYS A 92 -17.69 -4.24 6.23
N TYR A 93 -17.94 -3.01 6.71
CA TYR A 93 -19.26 -2.51 7.04
C TYR A 93 -19.64 -1.40 6.05
N ILE A 94 -20.82 -1.55 5.41
CA ILE A 94 -21.31 -0.64 4.37
C ILE A 94 -22.47 0.16 4.96
N GLN A 95 -22.36 1.50 4.94
CA GLN A 95 -23.39 2.41 5.41
C GLN A 95 -23.58 3.57 4.41
N GLY A 96 -24.57 3.43 3.52
CA GLY A 96 -24.78 4.39 2.44
C GLY A 96 -23.51 4.55 1.58
N PRO A 97 -22.96 5.77 1.42
CA PRO A 97 -21.76 5.99 0.64
C PRO A 97 -20.45 5.61 1.36
N TRP A 98 -20.52 5.20 2.63
CA TRP A 98 -19.37 4.85 3.45
C TRP A 98 -19.11 3.35 3.48
N ASN A 99 -17.84 2.99 3.37
CA ASN A 99 -17.31 1.67 3.65
C ASN A 99 -16.29 1.78 4.78
N PHE A 100 -16.52 1.08 5.87
CA PHE A 100 -15.57 0.93 6.97
C PHE A 100 -14.99 -0.47 6.92
N ILE A 101 -13.67 -0.58 6.95
CA ILE A 101 -12.95 -1.84 6.81
C ILE A 101 -11.98 -1.96 7.96
N GLY A 102 -12.01 -3.10 8.65
CA GLY A 102 -11.04 -3.41 9.69
C GLY A 102 -10.53 -4.84 9.49
N PHE A 103 -9.22 -5.04 9.63
CA PHE A 103 -8.66 -6.37 9.52
C PHE A 103 -7.38 -6.54 10.36
N ALA A 104 -7.09 -7.78 10.66
CA ALA A 104 -5.92 -8.18 11.43
C ALA A 104 -5.35 -9.50 10.91
N GLY A 105 -4.06 -9.70 11.10
CA GLY A 105 -3.39 -10.95 10.74
C GLY A 105 -1.93 -11.00 11.15
N PRO A 106 -1.30 -12.17 11.02
CA PRO A 106 0.14 -12.25 11.16
C PRO A 106 0.84 -11.52 10.01
N GLN A 107 1.95 -10.86 10.30
CA GLN A 107 2.85 -10.29 9.32
C GLN A 107 4.19 -11.03 9.37
N PHE A 108 4.55 -11.66 8.29
CA PHE A 108 5.86 -12.28 8.09
C PHE A 108 6.79 -11.25 7.47
N ARG A 109 7.95 -11.04 8.05
CA ARG A 109 8.95 -10.07 7.58
C ARG A 109 10.28 -10.77 7.30
N TRP A 110 10.87 -10.42 6.15
CA TRP A 110 12.25 -10.75 5.78
C TRP A 110 12.99 -9.45 5.53
N LYS A 111 14.03 -9.20 6.32
CA LYS A 111 14.82 -7.98 6.29
C LYS A 111 16.28 -8.31 5.97
N GLN A 112 16.82 -7.59 5.00
CA GLN A 112 18.25 -7.58 4.70
C GLN A 112 18.78 -6.17 4.95
N GLN A 113 19.86 -6.06 5.71
CA GLN A 113 20.46 -4.75 6.01
C GLN A 113 21.97 -4.80 6.01
N ASP A 114 22.61 -3.69 5.66
CA ASP A 114 24.05 -3.55 5.68
C ASP A 114 24.59 -3.57 7.11
N ARG A 115 25.73 -4.25 7.33
CA ARG A 115 26.44 -4.29 8.61
C ARG A 115 27.46 -3.16 8.76
N PRO A 116 27.77 -2.71 10.00
CA PRO A 116 28.85 -1.77 10.29
C PRO A 116 30.21 -2.23 9.80
N THR A 117 30.46 -3.53 9.85
CA THR A 117 31.76 -4.17 9.51
C THR A 117 31.84 -4.64 8.06
N GLY A 118 30.87 -4.29 7.22
CA GLY A 118 30.71 -4.80 5.86
C GLY A 118 29.93 -6.12 5.79
N GLY A 119 29.31 -6.38 4.63
CA GLY A 119 28.40 -7.49 4.40
C GLY A 119 26.95 -7.18 4.82
N ARG A 120 26.05 -8.16 4.65
CA ARG A 120 24.61 -8.03 4.96
C ARG A 120 24.19 -8.99 6.07
N THR A 121 23.20 -8.57 6.85
CA THR A 121 22.47 -9.41 7.81
C THR A 121 21.12 -9.75 7.22
N ASN A 122 20.69 -11.00 7.45
CA ASN A 122 19.34 -11.45 7.13
C ASN A 122 18.60 -11.71 8.43
N GLU A 123 17.43 -11.13 8.58
CA GLU A 123 16.55 -11.30 9.74
C GLU A 123 15.18 -11.75 9.24
N SER A 124 14.52 -12.62 10.01
CA SER A 124 13.15 -13.05 9.74
C SER A 124 12.35 -12.98 11.03
N ASP A 125 11.23 -12.30 10.98
CA ASP A 125 10.37 -12.06 12.14
C ASP A 125 8.92 -12.33 11.78
N VAL A 126 8.11 -12.59 12.81
CA VAL A 126 6.66 -12.68 12.70
C VAL A 126 6.05 -11.76 13.73
N GLY A 127 5.14 -10.92 13.32
CA GLY A 127 4.41 -9.99 14.18
C GLY A 127 2.92 -9.94 13.87
N VAL A 128 2.24 -9.03 14.54
CA VAL A 128 0.81 -8.76 14.35
C VAL A 128 0.63 -7.50 13.52
N TYR A 129 -0.24 -7.57 12.54
CA TYR A 129 -0.64 -6.43 11.71
C TYR A 129 -2.11 -6.11 11.92
N LEU A 130 -2.41 -4.83 12.07
CA LEU A 130 -3.76 -4.29 12.19
C LEU A 130 -3.94 -3.17 11.18
N GLN A 131 -5.12 -3.09 10.52
CA GLN A 131 -5.45 -1.95 9.66
C GLN A 131 -6.93 -1.60 9.78
N GLY A 132 -7.20 -0.29 9.77
CA GLY A 132 -8.51 0.29 9.62
C GLY A 132 -8.56 1.20 8.40
N GLU A 133 -9.69 1.17 7.68
CA GLU A 133 -9.96 2.03 6.52
C GLU A 133 -11.35 2.63 6.65
N ALA A 134 -11.50 3.89 6.23
CA ALA A 134 -12.78 4.54 5.99
C ALA A 134 -12.78 5.09 4.56
N PHE A 135 -13.68 4.60 3.75
CA PHE A 135 -13.81 5.00 2.35
C PHE A 135 -15.20 5.57 2.10
N TYR A 136 -15.25 6.81 1.63
CA TYR A 136 -16.45 7.48 1.17
C TYR A 136 -16.44 7.58 -0.35
N TRP A 137 -17.51 7.15 -0.98
CA TRP A 137 -17.66 7.24 -2.43
C TRP A 137 -18.90 8.06 -2.79
N HIS A 138 -18.70 9.01 -3.69
CA HIS A 138 -19.75 9.82 -4.28
C HIS A 138 -19.41 10.10 -5.76
N GLU A 139 -20.40 10.32 -6.60
CA GLU A 139 -20.18 10.58 -8.03
C GLU A 139 -19.23 11.75 -8.30
N GLN A 140 -19.22 12.76 -7.43
CA GLN A 140 -18.37 13.95 -7.57
C GLN A 140 -16.97 13.80 -6.95
N GLY A 141 -16.67 12.70 -6.27
CA GLY A 141 -15.37 12.50 -5.67
C GLY A 141 -15.36 11.44 -4.57
N THR A 142 -14.16 11.17 -4.06
CA THR A 142 -13.95 10.16 -3.02
C THR A 142 -13.14 10.73 -1.86
N PHE A 143 -13.32 10.13 -0.69
CA PHE A 143 -12.43 10.32 0.45
C PHE A 143 -12.00 8.95 0.97
N HIS A 144 -10.71 8.78 1.27
CA HIS A 144 -10.16 7.55 1.79
C HIS A 144 -9.17 7.83 2.92
N ALA A 145 -9.44 7.28 4.08
CA ALA A 145 -8.55 7.30 5.24
C ALA A 145 -8.12 5.87 5.55
N ILE A 146 -6.84 5.67 5.79
CA ILE A 146 -6.25 4.40 6.18
C ILE A 146 -5.33 4.64 7.37
N ALA A 147 -5.34 3.73 8.33
CA ALA A 147 -4.32 3.66 9.38
C ALA A 147 -3.97 2.20 9.65
N SER A 148 -2.70 1.91 9.78
CA SER A 148 -2.19 0.58 10.08
C SER A 148 -1.12 0.62 11.16
N TYR A 149 -0.99 -0.49 11.85
CA TYR A 149 0.01 -0.73 12.89
C TYR A 149 0.58 -2.16 12.75
N THR A 150 1.87 -2.28 12.95
CA THR A 150 2.52 -3.56 13.17
C THR A 150 3.38 -3.50 14.44
N ASP A 151 3.37 -4.56 15.22
CA ASP A 151 4.22 -4.68 16.41
C ASP A 151 5.70 -4.87 16.03
N LEU A 152 5.97 -5.29 14.80
CA LEU A 152 7.32 -5.31 14.23
C LEU A 152 7.87 -3.87 14.14
N ASP A 153 8.83 -3.57 15.02
CA ASP A 153 9.42 -2.23 15.21
C ASP A 153 8.40 -1.16 15.65
N SER A 154 7.20 -1.55 16.13
CA SER A 154 6.10 -0.63 16.52
C SER A 154 5.78 0.40 15.43
N PHE A 155 5.70 -0.05 14.19
CA PHE A 155 5.55 0.81 13.03
C PHE A 155 4.10 1.18 12.77
N VAL A 156 3.85 2.49 12.60
CA VAL A 156 2.54 3.05 12.22
C VAL A 156 2.63 3.62 10.81
N TRP A 157 1.61 3.40 10.01
CA TRP A 157 1.42 4.06 8.73
C TRP A 157 -0.01 4.57 8.61
N SER A 158 -0.18 5.76 8.06
CA SER A 158 -1.49 6.37 7.83
C SER A 158 -1.52 7.13 6.51
N ARG A 159 -2.70 7.21 5.89
CA ARG A 159 -2.95 7.99 4.67
C ARG A 159 -4.33 8.60 4.67
N LEU A 160 -4.41 9.84 4.22
CA LEU A 160 -5.64 10.54 3.88
C LEU A 160 -5.57 10.91 2.40
N ARG A 161 -6.63 10.59 1.65
CA ARG A 161 -6.77 10.91 0.24
C ARG A 161 -8.14 11.50 -0.02
N ALA A 162 -8.21 12.60 -0.76
CA ALA A 162 -9.44 13.17 -1.25
C ALA A 162 -9.33 13.41 -2.75
N THR A 163 -10.38 13.07 -3.50
CA THR A 163 -10.44 13.32 -4.94
C THR A 163 -11.75 14.01 -5.32
N ARG A 164 -11.71 14.77 -6.41
CA ARG A 164 -12.88 15.40 -7.00
C ARG A 164 -12.91 15.12 -8.50
N LEU A 165 -14.11 14.84 -9.03
CA LEU A 165 -14.36 14.70 -10.45
C LEU A 165 -14.13 16.05 -11.14
N VAL A 166 -13.23 16.10 -12.12
CA VAL A 166 -12.91 17.31 -12.89
C VAL A 166 -13.32 17.16 -14.36
N HIS A 167 -13.41 15.94 -14.85
CA HIS A 167 -13.87 15.65 -16.20
C HIS A 167 -14.76 14.41 -16.19
N LYS A 168 -15.96 14.51 -16.73
CA LYS A 168 -16.87 13.38 -16.92
C LYS A 168 -16.93 13.06 -18.42
N SER A 169 -16.52 11.86 -18.79
CA SER A 169 -16.68 11.37 -20.16
C SER A 169 -18.11 10.95 -20.41
N GLU A 170 -18.68 11.34 -21.55
CA GLU A 170 -20.02 10.92 -21.98
C GLU A 170 -20.10 9.41 -22.27
N GLU A 171 -18.99 8.81 -22.68
CA GLU A 171 -18.87 7.37 -22.94
C GLU A 171 -18.60 6.52 -21.70
N GLY A 172 -18.51 7.12 -20.52
CA GLY A 172 -18.30 6.43 -19.23
C GLY A 172 -16.89 5.90 -18.99
N CYS A 173 -16.01 5.91 -20.00
CA CYS A 173 -14.68 5.28 -19.94
C CYS A 173 -13.61 6.25 -19.55
N CYS A 174 -13.60 7.37 -19.18
CA CYS A 174 -12.42 8.25 -18.98
C CYS A 174 -12.70 9.45 -18.05
N SER A 175 -13.60 9.27 -17.09
CA SER A 175 -13.79 10.29 -16.05
C SER A 175 -12.49 10.52 -15.30
N THR A 176 -12.09 11.77 -15.13
CA THR A 176 -10.83 12.11 -14.48
C THR A 176 -11.10 12.73 -13.13
N TYR A 177 -10.43 12.20 -12.11
CA TYR A 177 -10.47 12.73 -10.74
C TYR A 177 -9.11 13.35 -10.42
N LEU A 178 -9.12 14.58 -9.94
CA LEU A 178 -7.97 15.22 -9.33
C LEU A 178 -8.10 15.19 -7.82
N GLY A 179 -7.00 15.07 -7.13
CA GLY A 179 -7.03 14.99 -5.68
C GLY A 179 -5.71 15.31 -5.02
N TRP A 180 -5.71 15.06 -3.72
CA TRP A 180 -4.57 15.26 -2.84
C TRP A 180 -4.35 14.06 -1.94
N ASP A 181 -3.10 13.69 -1.75
CA ASP A 181 -2.64 12.59 -0.91
C ASP A 181 -1.78 13.15 0.23
N LEU A 182 -2.03 12.68 1.46
CA LEU A 182 -1.23 12.96 2.64
C LEU A 182 -0.98 11.63 3.34
N ALA A 183 0.28 11.26 3.52
CA ALA A 183 0.64 10.06 4.25
C ALA A 183 1.68 10.36 5.33
N GLY A 184 1.57 9.67 6.45
CA GLY A 184 2.53 9.70 7.53
C GLY A 184 2.92 8.28 7.93
N MET A 185 4.18 8.08 8.25
CA MET A 185 4.67 6.77 8.68
C MET A 185 5.83 6.92 9.65
N GLY A 186 5.97 5.97 10.53
CA GLY A 186 7.12 5.97 11.44
C GLY A 186 7.03 5.01 12.59
N ASN A 187 8.11 4.99 13.34
CA ASN A 187 8.30 4.33 14.62
C ASN A 187 9.22 5.19 15.52
N ASN A 188 9.72 4.64 16.60
CA ASN A 188 10.61 5.37 17.53
C ASN A 188 11.96 5.80 16.91
N GLN A 189 12.35 5.25 15.76
CA GLN A 189 13.66 5.47 15.12
C GLN A 189 13.59 6.18 13.78
N PHE A 190 12.42 6.20 13.16
CA PHE A 190 12.22 6.74 11.83
C PHE A 190 10.83 7.36 11.69
N TYR A 191 10.73 8.48 11.00
CA TYR A 191 9.46 9.01 10.52
C TYR A 191 9.59 9.65 9.15
N ALA A 192 8.49 9.60 8.40
CA ALA A 192 8.34 10.27 7.12
C ALA A 192 6.92 10.81 6.96
N VAL A 193 6.82 11.93 6.26
CA VAL A 193 5.55 12.54 5.84
C VAL A 193 5.61 12.81 4.35
N GLN A 194 4.54 12.49 3.65
CA GLN A 194 4.40 12.68 2.21
C GLN A 194 3.13 13.45 1.92
N THR A 195 3.18 14.37 0.98
CA THR A 195 2.00 15.12 0.54
C THR A 195 2.14 15.53 -0.91
N GLY A 196 1.04 15.48 -1.65
CA GLY A 196 1.05 15.93 -3.05
C GLY A 196 -0.21 15.62 -3.84
N PRO A 197 -0.31 16.18 -5.05
CA PRO A 197 -1.41 15.95 -5.96
C PRO A 197 -1.43 14.52 -6.47
N LEU A 198 -2.62 14.09 -6.87
CA LEU A 198 -2.84 12.85 -7.59
C LEU A 198 -3.87 13.03 -8.70
N VAL A 199 -3.76 12.16 -9.69
CA VAL A 199 -4.75 11.97 -10.75
C VAL A 199 -5.21 10.53 -10.71
N GLN A 200 -6.53 10.30 -10.70
CA GLN A 200 -7.12 8.98 -10.79
C GLN A 200 -8.03 8.90 -12.01
N VAL A 201 -7.86 7.86 -12.81
CA VAL A 201 -8.61 7.61 -14.03
C VAL A 201 -9.14 6.18 -14.01
N PRO A 202 -10.46 5.96 -14.12
CA PRO A 202 -10.99 4.64 -14.43
C PRO A 202 -10.62 4.27 -15.87
N VAL A 203 -10.10 3.08 -16.06
CA VAL A 203 -9.73 2.51 -17.36
C VAL A 203 -10.39 1.14 -17.46
N ASP A 204 -11.50 1.05 -18.19
CA ASP A 204 -12.35 -0.14 -18.26
C ASP A 204 -12.75 -0.64 -16.85
N ARG A 205 -12.14 -1.71 -16.37
CA ARG A 205 -12.47 -2.36 -15.09
C ARG A 205 -11.51 -2.01 -13.96
N PHE A 206 -10.56 -1.12 -14.18
CA PHE A 206 -9.59 -0.77 -13.14
C PHE A 206 -9.47 0.74 -12.96
N TYR A 207 -8.93 1.14 -11.82
CA TYR A 207 -8.58 2.51 -11.55
C TYR A 207 -7.05 2.65 -11.54
N LEU A 208 -6.55 3.53 -12.41
CA LEU A 208 -5.15 3.95 -12.41
C LEU A 208 -5.02 5.24 -11.60
N THR A 209 -4.13 5.25 -10.63
CA THR A 209 -3.80 6.46 -9.87
C THR A 209 -2.33 6.78 -10.08
N LEU A 210 -2.05 8.00 -10.54
CA LEU A 210 -0.72 8.59 -10.58
C LEU A 210 -0.64 9.63 -9.48
N LYS A 211 0.44 9.61 -8.70
CA LYS A 211 0.67 10.56 -7.61
C LYS A 211 2.11 11.03 -7.57
N GLY A 212 2.33 12.18 -6.98
CA GLY A 212 3.68 12.69 -6.75
C GLY A 212 3.64 13.94 -5.91
N GLY A 213 4.76 14.30 -5.31
CA GLY A 213 4.79 15.46 -4.45
C GLY A 213 6.03 15.54 -3.60
N TYR A 214 5.86 16.20 -2.48
CA TYR A 214 6.91 16.44 -1.50
C TYR A 214 6.93 15.33 -0.44
N GLN A 215 8.13 14.92 -0.06
CA GLN A 215 8.40 13.99 1.03
C GLN A 215 9.39 14.61 2.02
N TYR A 216 9.08 14.52 3.29
CA TYR A 216 10.01 14.79 4.37
C TYR A 216 10.35 13.49 5.08
N THR A 217 11.63 13.19 5.26
CA THR A 217 12.09 12.05 6.06
C THR A 217 13.06 12.54 7.13
N GLN A 218 13.12 11.83 8.25
CA GLN A 218 14.07 12.15 9.32
C GLN A 218 15.53 12.17 8.85
N ILE A 219 15.86 11.41 7.80
CA ILE A 219 17.24 11.19 7.33
C ILE A 219 17.63 12.20 6.26
N PHE A 220 16.80 12.37 5.24
CA PHE A 220 17.10 13.22 4.08
C PHE A 220 16.42 14.58 4.12
N HIS A 221 15.57 14.81 5.14
CA HIS A 221 14.74 16.00 5.33
C HIS A 221 13.82 16.27 4.13
N ASN A 222 14.32 16.82 3.03
CA ASN A 222 13.52 17.22 1.89
C ASN A 222 13.70 16.28 0.71
N GLY A 223 12.62 15.88 0.06
CA GLY A 223 12.63 15.03 -1.11
C GLY A 223 11.38 15.19 -1.95
N ALA A 224 11.42 14.63 -3.13
CA ALA A 224 10.28 14.46 -4.00
C ALA A 224 9.98 12.97 -4.15
N TYR A 225 8.72 12.62 -4.29
CA TYR A 225 8.31 11.25 -4.57
C TYR A 225 7.35 11.19 -5.75
N GLY A 226 7.29 10.03 -6.38
CA GLY A 226 6.30 9.69 -7.40
C GLY A 226 5.85 8.26 -7.25
N GLY A 227 4.63 7.96 -7.72
CA GLY A 227 4.10 6.61 -7.62
C GLY A 227 2.91 6.35 -8.53
N VAL A 228 2.65 5.06 -8.72
CA VAL A 228 1.53 4.54 -9.48
C VAL A 228 0.81 3.48 -8.66
N GLU A 229 -0.52 3.51 -8.70
CA GLU A 229 -1.37 2.51 -8.04
C GLU A 229 -2.41 2.01 -9.03
N LEU A 230 -2.73 0.73 -8.96
CA LEU A 230 -3.80 0.08 -9.72
C LEU A 230 -4.76 -0.60 -8.74
N TYR A 231 -6.05 -0.45 -8.99
CA TYR A 231 -7.12 -1.07 -8.24
C TYR A 231 -8.12 -1.73 -9.19
N PHE A 232 -8.37 -3.00 -9.00
CA PHE A 232 -9.28 -3.82 -9.80
C PHE A 232 -10.37 -4.39 -8.88
N PRO A 233 -11.60 -3.87 -8.91
CA PRO A 233 -12.75 -4.58 -8.37
C PRO A 233 -13.21 -5.66 -9.34
N PHE A 234 -13.61 -6.84 -8.86
CA PHE A 234 -14.13 -7.95 -9.68
C PHE A 234 -15.26 -8.74 -9.00
#